data_5e4d9c817b8af4376309883d87f157b6
#
_entry.id   5e4d9c817b8af4376309883d87f157b6
#
_cell.length_a   1.000
_cell.length_b   1.000
_cell.length_c   1.000
_cell.angle_alpha   90.00
_cell.angle_beta   90.00
_cell.angle_gamma   90.00
#
_symmetry.space_group_name_H-M   'P 1'
#
loop_
_entity.id
_entity.type
_entity.pdbx_description
1 polymer ?
#
loop_
_entity_poly.entity_id
_entity_poly.type
_entity_poly.pdbx_seq_one_letter_code
_entity_poly.pdbx_strand_id
1 'polypeptide(L)'
;MKRFQGVAIFSAVLLIFFFAPVLRAADKSDKNVAECPQLDIKEADAIVKKVIPDGNTVDVKESPVKGVWQIDVEKGEKRGSIFLDCSRKYLISQIIPLDAYLKQIQAQQTPQKVDLSKIPLGDSLTVGSKTATKKVIVFSDPDCPFCRKLHEIIKQIIAKRPDIAFVEILHPLPMHKDSPKKVQAILCSKSVEMLDDAFSGKPVPEPPAKCTTEAMERNIALARSLNFNGTPTLVRDDGTVLSGFLPEDKLLEWIDKKQ
;
A
#
# COMPACT_ATOMS: atom_id res chain seq x y z
N MET A 1 -26.62 -8.28 81.12
CA MET A 1 -27.16 -9.62 81.58
C MET A 1 -27.96 -10.20 80.42
N LYS A 2 -27.72 -11.41 80.12
CA LYS A 2 -28.29 -12.45 79.22
C LYS A 2 -27.42 -12.80 78.05
N ARG A 3 -26.66 -13.87 78.22
CA ARG A 3 -26.02 -14.71 77.25
C ARG A 3 -27.07 -15.43 76.42
N PHE A 4 -26.85 -15.48 75.12
CA PHE A 4 -27.45 -16.54 74.27
C PHE A 4 -26.34 -17.21 73.50
N GLN A 5 -26.13 -18.47 73.82
CA GLN A 5 -25.32 -19.43 73.06
C GLN A 5 -26.15 -19.86 71.84
N GLY A 6 -25.56 -19.82 70.72
CA GLY A 6 -26.14 -20.32 69.47
C GLY A 6 -25.17 -21.27 68.79
N VAL A 7 -25.61 -22.48 68.65
CA VAL A 7 -24.98 -23.70 68.22
C VAL A 7 -24.50 -23.57 66.78
N ALA A 8 -23.22 -23.89 66.55
CA ALA A 8 -22.65 -24.01 65.17
C ALA A 8 -23.04 -25.39 64.59
N ILE A 9 -23.82 -25.38 63.53
CA ILE A 9 -24.10 -26.58 62.72
C ILE A 9 -23.10 -26.58 61.59
N PHE A 10 -22.10 -27.46 61.68
CA PHE A 10 -21.20 -27.77 60.52
C PHE A 10 -21.97 -28.63 59.54
N SER A 11 -22.34 -28.01 58.42
CA SER A 11 -22.88 -28.72 57.25
C SER A 11 -21.73 -29.07 56.31
N ALA A 12 -21.29 -30.32 56.36
CA ALA A 12 -20.29 -30.85 55.45
C ALA A 12 -20.93 -31.01 54.05
N VAL A 13 -20.64 -30.09 53.14
CA VAL A 13 -20.98 -30.23 51.73
C VAL A 13 -19.96 -31.12 51.09
N LEU A 14 -20.36 -32.37 50.79
CA LEU A 14 -19.58 -33.35 50.05
C LEU A 14 -19.61 -32.95 48.59
N LEU A 15 -18.55 -32.28 48.09
CA LEU A 15 -18.34 -31.99 46.68
C LEU A 15 -17.94 -33.26 45.92
N ILE A 16 -18.93 -33.91 45.33
CA ILE A 16 -18.70 -35.02 44.41
C ILE A 16 -18.20 -34.43 43.09
N PHE A 17 -16.88 -34.49 42.87
CA PHE A 17 -16.29 -34.22 41.57
C PHE A 17 -16.70 -35.31 40.56
N PHE A 18 -17.70 -35.01 39.74
CA PHE A 18 -17.93 -35.78 38.53
C PHE A 18 -16.78 -35.54 37.56
N PHE A 19 -15.83 -36.47 37.55
CA PHE A 19 -14.88 -36.58 36.41
C PHE A 19 -15.68 -37.07 35.18
N ALA A 20 -16.17 -36.11 34.38
CA ALA A 20 -16.63 -36.44 33.03
C ALA A 20 -15.37 -36.84 32.20
N PRO A 21 -15.33 -38.03 31.60
CA PRO A 21 -14.28 -38.35 30.65
C PRO A 21 -14.38 -37.34 29.50
N VAL A 22 -13.35 -36.48 29.35
CA VAL A 22 -13.16 -35.72 28.13
C VAL A 22 -12.98 -36.73 27.02
N LEU A 23 -14.06 -37.03 26.30
CA LEU A 23 -13.99 -37.73 25.03
C LEU A 23 -13.11 -36.84 24.13
N ARG A 24 -11.83 -37.23 24.04
CA ARG A 24 -10.93 -36.75 23.02
C ARG A 24 -11.58 -37.15 21.70
N ALA A 25 -12.23 -36.21 21.04
CA ALA A 25 -12.60 -36.35 19.65
C ALA A 25 -11.29 -36.68 18.90
N ALA A 26 -11.10 -37.95 18.59
CA ALA A 26 -10.03 -38.35 17.72
C ALA A 26 -10.23 -37.57 16.43
N ASP A 27 -9.28 -36.72 16.12
CA ASP A 27 -9.15 -36.03 14.88
C ASP A 27 -9.14 -37.08 13.73
N LYS A 28 -10.33 -37.28 13.14
CA LYS A 28 -10.51 -38.08 11.92
C LYS A 28 -10.37 -37.21 10.69
N SER A 29 -9.52 -36.20 10.74
CA SER A 29 -9.15 -35.37 9.63
C SER A 29 -7.75 -35.79 9.18
N ASP A 30 -7.62 -36.70 8.26
CA ASP A 30 -6.54 -36.73 7.24
C ASP A 30 -6.38 -38.11 6.55
N LYS A 31 -7.46 -38.77 6.17
CA LYS A 31 -7.32 -40.01 5.38
C LYS A 31 -7.96 -39.99 4.00
N ASN A 32 -8.34 -38.82 3.47
CA ASN A 32 -8.87 -38.72 2.11
C ASN A 32 -8.43 -37.43 1.40
N VAL A 33 -7.17 -37.07 1.45
CA VAL A 33 -6.61 -36.27 0.34
C VAL A 33 -6.32 -37.28 -0.75
N ALA A 34 -7.26 -37.44 -1.69
CA ALA A 34 -7.04 -38.27 -2.87
C ALA A 34 -5.71 -37.85 -3.51
N GLU A 35 -4.83 -38.85 -3.75
CA GLU A 35 -3.60 -38.59 -4.51
C GLU A 35 -4.01 -37.90 -5.82
N CYS A 36 -3.35 -36.80 -6.14
CA CYS A 36 -3.58 -36.10 -7.38
C CYS A 36 -3.37 -37.03 -8.57
N PRO A 37 -4.35 -37.15 -9.47
CA PRO A 37 -4.11 -37.83 -10.74
C PRO A 37 -2.92 -37.17 -11.44
N GLN A 38 -1.98 -37.97 -11.94
CA GLN A 38 -0.81 -37.43 -12.63
C GLN A 38 -1.19 -36.43 -13.71
N LEU A 39 -0.46 -35.32 -13.76
CA LEU A 39 -0.57 -34.31 -14.79
C LEU A 39 0.65 -34.40 -15.70
N ASP A 40 0.48 -34.83 -16.92
CA ASP A 40 1.58 -34.85 -17.87
C ASP A 40 1.82 -33.47 -18.52
N ILE A 41 3.02 -33.28 -19.05
CA ILE A 41 3.43 -31.99 -19.61
C ILE A 41 2.60 -31.57 -20.84
N LYS A 42 2.07 -32.52 -21.62
CA LYS A 42 1.24 -32.21 -22.79
C LYS A 42 -0.13 -31.72 -22.39
N GLU A 43 -0.71 -32.35 -21.36
CA GLU A 43 -1.99 -31.90 -20.79
C GLU A 43 -1.84 -30.53 -20.14
N ALA A 44 -0.77 -30.31 -19.38
CA ALA A 44 -0.45 -29.03 -18.78
C ALA A 44 -0.28 -27.94 -19.84
N ASP A 45 0.44 -28.21 -20.93
CA ASP A 45 0.68 -27.28 -22.03
C ASP A 45 -0.64 -26.91 -22.73
N ALA A 46 -1.54 -27.88 -22.92
CA ALA A 46 -2.86 -27.60 -23.49
C ALA A 46 -3.71 -26.68 -22.58
N ILE A 47 -3.54 -26.75 -21.26
CA ILE A 47 -4.19 -25.86 -20.32
C ILE A 47 -3.53 -24.48 -20.33
N VAL A 48 -2.18 -24.42 -20.30
CA VAL A 48 -1.41 -23.18 -20.34
C VAL A 48 -1.77 -22.36 -21.57
N LYS A 49 -1.85 -22.95 -22.75
CA LYS A 49 -2.18 -22.25 -23.99
C LYS A 49 -3.58 -21.64 -24.03
N LYS A 50 -4.52 -22.15 -23.21
CA LYS A 50 -5.85 -21.52 -23.07
C LYS A 50 -5.82 -20.22 -22.28
N VAL A 51 -4.87 -20.03 -21.33
CA VAL A 51 -4.77 -18.87 -20.46
C VAL A 51 -3.60 -17.96 -20.82
N ILE A 52 -2.57 -18.52 -21.42
CA ILE A 52 -1.37 -17.82 -21.91
C ILE A 52 -1.09 -18.32 -23.33
N PRO A 53 -1.75 -17.77 -24.37
CA PRO A 53 -1.68 -18.31 -25.74
C PRO A 53 -0.26 -18.52 -26.30
N ASP A 54 0.69 -17.63 -25.95
CA ASP A 54 2.08 -17.70 -26.38
C ASP A 54 3.00 -18.30 -25.29
N GLY A 55 2.43 -18.93 -24.27
CA GLY A 55 3.19 -19.57 -23.20
C GLY A 55 3.54 -21.01 -23.54
N ASN A 56 4.72 -21.45 -23.13
CA ASN A 56 5.17 -22.84 -23.24
C ASN A 56 5.36 -23.42 -21.84
N THR A 57 4.88 -24.64 -21.62
CA THR A 57 5.13 -25.38 -20.38
C THR A 57 6.56 -25.90 -20.40
N VAL A 58 7.31 -25.54 -19.35
CA VAL A 58 8.71 -25.95 -19.16
C VAL A 58 8.80 -27.18 -18.26
N ASP A 59 8.01 -27.19 -17.16
CA ASP A 59 8.05 -28.26 -16.17
C ASP A 59 6.69 -28.39 -15.47
N VAL A 60 6.42 -29.60 -14.95
CA VAL A 60 5.22 -29.92 -14.16
C VAL A 60 5.66 -30.72 -12.95
N LYS A 61 5.36 -30.22 -11.76
CA LYS A 61 5.74 -30.83 -10.48
C LYS A 61 4.68 -30.62 -9.41
N GLU A 62 4.76 -31.40 -8.34
CA GLU A 62 3.94 -31.15 -7.16
C GLU A 62 4.27 -29.80 -6.54
N SER A 63 3.24 -29.04 -6.16
CA SER A 63 3.45 -27.80 -5.44
C SER A 63 3.68 -28.05 -3.94
N PRO A 64 4.17 -27.05 -3.19
CA PRO A 64 4.24 -27.14 -1.73
C PRO A 64 2.89 -27.37 -1.04
N VAL A 65 1.77 -27.13 -1.75
CA VAL A 65 0.40 -27.35 -1.26
C VAL A 65 -0.13 -28.65 -1.81
N LYS A 66 -0.46 -29.59 -0.92
CA LYS A 66 -1.08 -30.86 -1.33
C LYS A 66 -2.33 -30.65 -2.16
N GLY A 67 -2.50 -31.43 -3.19
CA GLY A 67 -3.66 -31.31 -4.07
C GLY A 67 -3.54 -30.23 -5.14
N VAL A 68 -2.32 -29.72 -5.37
CA VAL A 68 -2.06 -28.68 -6.36
C VAL A 68 -0.80 -28.99 -7.15
N TRP A 69 -0.87 -28.93 -8.46
CA TRP A 69 0.26 -29.00 -9.38
C TRP A 69 0.89 -27.62 -9.60
N GLN A 70 2.21 -27.55 -9.64
CA GLN A 70 2.94 -26.38 -10.13
C GLN A 70 3.34 -26.62 -11.58
N ILE A 71 2.98 -25.69 -12.45
CA ILE A 71 3.31 -25.67 -13.87
C ILE A 71 4.22 -24.48 -14.13
N ASP A 72 5.48 -24.73 -14.43
CA ASP A 72 6.43 -23.70 -14.79
C ASP A 72 6.25 -23.33 -16.27
N VAL A 73 6.10 -22.04 -16.55
CA VAL A 73 5.76 -21.52 -17.88
C VAL A 73 6.79 -20.48 -18.31
N GLU A 74 7.12 -20.49 -19.59
CA GLU A 74 7.98 -19.50 -20.24
C GLU A 74 7.20 -18.79 -21.37
N LYS A 75 7.33 -17.44 -21.42
CA LYS A 75 6.82 -16.61 -22.50
C LYS A 75 7.87 -15.58 -22.90
N GLY A 76 8.56 -15.82 -24.02
CA GLY A 76 9.75 -15.05 -24.40
C GLY A 76 10.84 -15.18 -23.34
N GLU A 77 11.37 -14.08 -22.86
CA GLU A 77 12.38 -14.05 -21.81
C GLU A 77 11.80 -14.15 -20.38
N LYS A 78 10.48 -14.16 -20.23
CA LYS A 78 9.81 -14.19 -18.93
C LYS A 78 9.50 -15.62 -18.52
N ARG A 79 9.85 -15.95 -17.28
CA ARG A 79 9.51 -17.23 -16.63
C ARG A 79 8.61 -16.97 -15.43
N GLY A 80 7.70 -17.90 -15.19
CA GLY A 80 6.80 -17.86 -14.05
C GLY A 80 6.18 -19.22 -13.79
N SER A 81 5.41 -19.32 -12.72
CA SER A 81 4.67 -20.54 -12.40
C SER A 81 3.18 -20.20 -12.24
N ILE A 82 2.34 -21.12 -12.70
CA ILE A 82 0.93 -21.16 -12.39
C ILE A 82 0.63 -22.46 -11.66
N PHE A 83 -0.48 -22.51 -10.95
CA PHE A 83 -0.82 -23.66 -10.14
C PHE A 83 -2.22 -24.16 -10.53
N LEU A 84 -2.38 -25.47 -10.61
CA LEU A 84 -3.62 -26.14 -11.01
C LEU A 84 -4.05 -27.09 -9.90
N ASP A 85 -5.30 -27.01 -9.47
CA ASP A 85 -5.84 -27.97 -8.52
C ASP A 85 -5.98 -29.36 -9.14
N CYS A 86 -5.96 -30.41 -8.33
CA CYS A 86 -6.01 -31.79 -8.79
C CYS A 86 -7.31 -32.15 -9.52
N SER A 87 -8.40 -31.41 -9.30
CA SER A 87 -9.64 -31.58 -10.05
C SER A 87 -9.59 -30.95 -11.45
N ARG A 88 -8.53 -30.21 -11.76
CA ARG A 88 -8.31 -29.44 -13.02
C ARG A 88 -9.38 -28.39 -13.31
N LYS A 89 -10.07 -27.93 -12.26
CA LYS A 89 -11.14 -26.92 -12.36
C LYS A 89 -10.70 -25.53 -11.97
N TYR A 90 -9.67 -25.43 -11.11
CA TYR A 90 -9.24 -24.15 -10.55
C TYR A 90 -7.78 -23.86 -10.88
N LEU A 91 -7.56 -22.70 -11.47
CA LEU A 91 -6.23 -22.15 -11.68
C LEU A 91 -5.93 -21.17 -10.55
N ILE A 92 -4.75 -21.31 -9.93
CA ILE A 92 -4.26 -20.47 -8.86
C ILE A 92 -3.06 -19.70 -9.41
N SER A 93 -3.13 -18.39 -9.42
CA SER A 93 -2.07 -17.56 -10.00
C SER A 93 -0.82 -17.48 -9.13
N GLN A 94 -0.95 -17.68 -7.80
CA GLN A 94 0.17 -17.57 -6.88
C GLN A 94 -0.07 -18.35 -5.59
N ILE A 95 0.96 -19.02 -5.10
CA ILE A 95 1.02 -19.59 -3.74
C ILE A 95 2.10 -18.81 -2.99
N ILE A 96 1.74 -18.16 -1.90
CA ILE A 96 2.67 -17.39 -1.07
C ILE A 96 2.80 -18.09 0.29
N PRO A 97 4.00 -18.44 0.74
CA PRO A 97 4.21 -18.92 2.10
C PRO A 97 3.69 -17.91 3.13
N LEU A 98 2.96 -18.37 4.14
CA LEU A 98 2.31 -17.50 5.12
C LEU A 98 3.31 -16.58 5.85
N ASP A 99 4.48 -17.10 6.18
CA ASP A 99 5.55 -16.33 6.83
C ASP A 99 6.07 -15.20 5.92
N ALA A 100 6.22 -15.47 4.62
CA ALA A 100 6.60 -14.44 3.63
C ALA A 100 5.52 -13.38 3.50
N TYR A 101 4.25 -13.80 3.45
CA TYR A 101 3.10 -12.88 3.39
C TYR A 101 3.00 -12.02 4.66
N LEU A 102 3.15 -12.61 5.85
CA LEU A 102 3.14 -11.88 7.11
C LEU A 102 4.30 -10.88 7.21
N LYS A 103 5.50 -11.25 6.76
CA LYS A 103 6.64 -10.31 6.67
C LYS A 103 6.34 -9.15 5.72
N GLN A 104 5.71 -9.42 4.59
CA GLN A 104 5.32 -8.37 3.64
C GLN A 104 4.29 -7.41 4.25
N ILE A 105 3.25 -7.93 4.94
CA ILE A 105 2.28 -7.10 5.67
C ILE A 105 2.97 -6.26 6.74
N GLN A 106 3.86 -6.87 7.52
CA GLN A 106 4.59 -6.19 8.59
C GLN A 106 5.49 -5.07 8.05
N ALA A 107 6.16 -5.31 6.91
CA ALA A 107 6.94 -4.30 6.21
C ALA A 107 6.07 -3.14 5.70
N GLN A 108 4.85 -3.42 5.23
CA GLN A 108 3.88 -2.39 4.80
C GLN A 108 3.29 -1.61 5.98
N GLN A 109 3.20 -2.20 7.17
CA GLN A 109 2.69 -1.54 8.37
C GLN A 109 3.75 -0.68 9.08
N THR A 110 5.04 -0.92 8.82
CA THR A 110 6.11 -0.06 9.33
C THR A 110 6.15 1.21 8.50
N PRO A 111 5.94 2.41 9.10
CA PRO A 111 6.00 3.65 8.34
C PRO A 111 7.35 3.77 7.65
N GLN A 112 7.31 3.91 6.32
CA GLN A 112 8.53 4.22 5.56
C GLN A 112 9.09 5.54 6.08
N LYS A 113 10.40 5.62 6.28
CA LYS A 113 11.10 6.87 6.58
C LYS A 113 12.12 7.16 5.50
N VAL A 114 12.21 8.42 5.12
CA VAL A 114 13.22 8.94 4.19
C VAL A 114 14.10 9.98 4.86
N ASP A 115 15.31 10.08 4.37
CA ASP A 115 16.26 11.11 4.80
C ASP A 115 15.91 12.44 4.13
N LEU A 116 15.42 13.40 4.91
CA LEU A 116 15.02 14.71 4.42
C LEU A 116 16.16 15.50 3.78
N SER A 117 17.40 15.27 4.20
CA SER A 117 18.58 15.94 3.62
C SER A 117 18.77 15.59 2.13
N LYS A 118 18.19 14.49 1.68
CA LYS A 118 18.21 14.04 0.29
C LYS A 118 17.08 14.61 -0.58
N ILE A 119 16.22 15.46 -0.01
CA ILE A 119 15.08 16.06 -0.70
C ILE A 119 15.37 17.54 -0.96
N PRO A 120 15.93 17.91 -2.14
CA PRO A 120 16.13 19.30 -2.50
C PRO A 120 14.80 19.98 -2.76
N LEU A 121 14.59 21.16 -2.15
CA LEU A 121 13.33 21.91 -2.27
C LEU A 121 13.39 23.05 -3.29
N GLY A 122 14.49 23.17 -4.06
CA GLY A 122 14.68 24.27 -5.03
C GLY A 122 13.62 24.29 -6.15
N ASP A 123 13.14 23.11 -6.54
CA ASP A 123 12.14 22.95 -7.60
C ASP A 123 10.72 22.65 -7.06
N SER A 124 10.41 23.20 -5.88
CA SER A 124 9.10 23.06 -5.22
C SER A 124 8.32 24.36 -5.17
N LEU A 125 7.05 24.27 -4.79
CA LEU A 125 6.19 25.39 -4.44
C LEU A 125 5.72 25.25 -3.00
N THR A 126 5.58 26.36 -2.27
CA THR A 126 5.06 26.33 -0.90
C THR A 126 3.63 26.84 -0.90
N VAL A 127 2.70 25.98 -0.45
CA VAL A 127 1.30 26.31 -0.22
C VAL A 127 1.10 26.55 1.28
N GLY A 128 0.66 27.73 1.66
CA GLY A 128 0.62 28.20 3.04
C GLY A 128 1.75 29.19 3.37
N SER A 129 1.98 29.44 4.66
CA SER A 129 2.98 30.40 5.12
C SER A 129 4.40 29.87 4.90
N LYS A 130 5.28 30.68 4.28
CA LYS A 130 6.70 30.35 4.14
C LYS A 130 7.42 30.28 5.49
N THR A 131 6.86 30.92 6.53
CA THR A 131 7.38 30.94 7.90
C THR A 131 6.72 29.90 8.80
N ALA A 132 5.87 29.01 8.25
CA ALA A 132 5.26 27.93 9.00
C ALA A 132 6.33 27.04 9.66
N THR A 133 6.07 26.69 10.91
CA THR A 133 7.00 25.88 11.73
C THR A 133 6.93 24.38 11.38
N LYS A 134 5.80 23.93 10.86
CA LYS A 134 5.59 22.56 10.38
C LYS A 134 5.50 22.55 8.87
N LYS A 135 6.35 21.77 8.23
CA LYS A 135 6.34 21.63 6.77
C LYS A 135 6.13 20.16 6.40
N VAL A 136 5.14 19.93 5.54
CA VAL A 136 4.88 18.63 4.94
C VAL A 136 5.27 18.71 3.47
N ILE A 137 6.18 17.83 3.04
CA ILE A 137 6.54 17.72 1.62
C ILE A 137 5.49 16.85 0.94
N VAL A 138 5.04 17.25 -0.23
CA VAL A 138 4.02 16.53 -1.01
C VAL A 138 4.53 16.30 -2.41
N PHE A 139 4.69 15.05 -2.78
CA PHE A 139 4.92 14.66 -4.17
C PHE A 139 3.57 14.52 -4.86
N SER A 140 3.29 15.37 -5.84
CA SER A 140 1.96 15.49 -6.44
C SER A 140 1.99 15.63 -7.95
N ASP A 141 0.82 15.37 -8.56
CA ASP A 141 0.58 15.48 -9.99
C ASP A 141 -0.75 16.21 -10.20
N PRO A 142 -0.78 17.33 -10.97
CA PRO A 142 -2.00 18.13 -11.20
C PRO A 142 -3.17 17.35 -11.80
N ASP A 143 -2.90 16.29 -12.56
CA ASP A 143 -3.94 15.47 -13.18
C ASP A 143 -4.38 14.27 -12.33
N CYS A 144 -3.72 14.04 -11.21
CA CYS A 144 -4.09 12.96 -10.28
C CYS A 144 -5.36 13.35 -9.49
N PRO A 145 -6.44 12.55 -9.57
CA PRO A 145 -7.69 12.86 -8.86
C PRO A 145 -7.54 12.84 -7.33
N PHE A 146 -6.62 12.04 -6.80
CA PHE A 146 -6.34 12.00 -5.36
C PHE A 146 -5.51 13.19 -4.90
N CYS A 147 -4.60 13.72 -5.74
CA CYS A 147 -3.88 14.96 -5.46
C CYS A 147 -4.82 16.15 -5.43
N ARG A 148 -5.80 16.19 -6.33
CA ARG A 148 -6.85 17.22 -6.33
C ARG A 148 -7.64 17.22 -5.03
N LYS A 149 -8.07 16.05 -4.56
CA LYS A 149 -8.77 15.93 -3.26
C LYS A 149 -7.89 16.37 -2.09
N LEU A 150 -6.61 15.98 -2.10
CA LEU A 150 -5.66 16.40 -1.08
C LEU A 150 -5.48 17.91 -1.09
N HIS A 151 -5.39 18.54 -2.26
CA HIS A 151 -5.21 19.98 -2.38
C HIS A 151 -6.36 20.79 -1.76
N GLU A 152 -7.59 20.32 -1.92
CA GLU A 152 -8.76 20.90 -1.24
C GLU A 152 -8.64 20.82 0.28
N ILE A 153 -8.18 19.68 0.80
CA ILE A 153 -7.91 19.47 2.23
C ILE A 153 -6.78 20.39 2.71
N ILE A 154 -5.69 20.49 1.94
CA ILE A 154 -4.57 21.39 2.24
C ILE A 154 -5.06 22.83 2.41
N LYS A 155 -5.91 23.31 1.51
CA LYS A 155 -6.49 24.67 1.61
C LYS A 155 -7.29 24.88 2.90
N GLN A 156 -8.06 23.88 3.31
CA GLN A 156 -8.80 23.92 4.58
C GLN A 156 -7.87 23.94 5.79
N ILE A 157 -6.82 23.12 5.76
CA ILE A 157 -5.83 23.04 6.85
C ILE A 157 -5.09 24.37 7.01
N ILE A 158 -4.51 24.93 5.94
CA ILE A 158 -3.70 26.16 6.06
C ILE A 158 -4.55 27.38 6.48
N ALA A 159 -5.85 27.39 6.17
CA ALA A 159 -6.77 28.42 6.63
C ALA A 159 -7.01 28.38 8.15
N LYS A 160 -6.98 27.18 8.75
CA LYS A 160 -7.21 26.96 10.20
C LYS A 160 -5.90 26.89 11.00
N ARG A 161 -4.81 26.45 10.36
CA ARG A 161 -3.52 26.15 10.95
C ARG A 161 -2.39 26.84 10.16
N PRO A 162 -2.19 28.15 10.36
CA PRO A 162 -1.15 28.92 9.65
C PRO A 162 0.28 28.52 10.06
N ASP A 163 0.42 27.72 11.10
CA ASP A 163 1.67 27.08 11.52
C ASP A 163 2.08 25.88 10.64
N ILE A 164 1.21 25.44 9.72
CA ILE A 164 1.46 24.34 8.80
C ILE A 164 1.58 24.89 7.37
N ALA A 165 2.56 24.41 6.62
CA ALA A 165 2.67 24.63 5.18
C ALA A 165 3.00 23.33 4.46
N PHE A 166 2.57 23.27 3.18
CA PHE A 166 2.84 22.12 2.31
C PHE A 166 3.80 22.53 1.21
N VAL A 167 4.83 21.71 1.00
CA VAL A 167 5.88 21.94 0.01
C VAL A 167 5.66 20.97 -1.15
N GLU A 168 5.08 21.47 -2.22
CA GLU A 168 4.69 20.69 -3.40
C GLU A 168 5.88 20.43 -4.32
N ILE A 169 6.23 19.18 -4.51
CA ILE A 169 7.20 18.68 -5.49
C ILE A 169 6.40 18.02 -6.60
N LEU A 170 6.25 18.75 -7.71
CA LEU A 170 5.42 18.29 -8.82
C LEU A 170 6.18 17.28 -9.68
N HIS A 171 5.62 16.09 -9.85
CA HIS A 171 6.14 15.10 -10.78
C HIS A 171 4.98 14.38 -11.52
N PRO A 172 4.91 14.51 -12.84
CA PRO A 172 3.82 13.90 -13.60
C PRO A 172 3.99 12.39 -13.66
N LEU A 173 2.86 11.67 -13.49
CA LEU A 173 2.82 10.24 -13.66
C LEU A 173 2.70 9.86 -15.14
N PRO A 174 3.30 8.74 -15.61
CA PRO A 174 3.30 8.35 -17.02
C PRO A 174 1.91 8.17 -17.64
N MET A 175 0.89 7.89 -16.83
CA MET A 175 -0.49 7.71 -17.28
C MET A 175 -1.22 9.03 -17.55
N HIS A 176 -0.73 10.16 -17.05
CA HIS A 176 -1.35 11.49 -17.19
C HIS A 176 -0.68 12.27 -18.31
N LYS A 177 -1.20 12.14 -19.54
CA LYS A 177 -0.56 12.67 -20.76
C LYS A 177 -0.40 14.18 -20.80
N ASP A 178 -1.32 14.94 -20.15
CA ASP A 178 -1.32 16.40 -20.17
C ASP A 178 -0.56 17.00 -18.98
N SER A 179 -0.28 16.19 -17.97
CA SER A 179 0.39 16.64 -16.73
C SER A 179 1.78 17.23 -16.98
N PRO A 180 2.65 16.68 -17.84
CA PRO A 180 3.99 17.24 -18.06
C PRO A 180 4.00 18.71 -18.44
N LYS A 181 3.13 19.14 -19.37
CA LYS A 181 3.02 20.54 -19.79
C LYS A 181 2.58 21.44 -18.65
N LYS A 182 1.58 21.02 -17.89
CA LYS A 182 1.08 21.75 -16.71
C LYS A 182 2.17 21.90 -15.66
N VAL A 183 2.85 20.81 -15.32
CA VAL A 183 3.95 20.82 -14.35
C VAL A 183 5.08 21.75 -14.81
N GLN A 184 5.48 21.69 -16.06
CA GLN A 184 6.49 22.58 -16.62
C GLN A 184 6.10 24.06 -16.49
N ALA A 185 4.86 24.42 -16.87
CA ALA A 185 4.36 25.80 -16.77
C ALA A 185 4.34 26.29 -15.31
N ILE A 186 3.86 25.46 -14.39
CA ILE A 186 3.76 25.80 -12.96
C ILE A 186 5.16 25.95 -12.33
N LEU A 187 6.09 25.05 -12.63
CA LEU A 187 7.47 25.13 -12.08
C LEU A 187 8.22 26.34 -12.62
N CYS A 188 8.05 26.69 -13.88
CA CYS A 188 8.68 27.86 -14.48
C CYS A 188 8.14 29.18 -13.93
N SER A 189 6.84 29.27 -13.73
CA SER A 189 6.22 30.46 -13.18
C SER A 189 6.38 30.61 -11.66
N LYS A 190 6.67 29.51 -10.96
CA LYS A 190 6.62 29.40 -9.49
C LYS A 190 5.30 29.91 -8.91
N SER A 191 4.20 29.77 -9.68
CA SER A 191 2.88 30.30 -9.33
C SER A 191 2.07 29.26 -8.56
N VAL A 192 1.76 29.57 -7.30
CA VAL A 192 0.82 28.79 -6.48
C VAL A 192 -0.61 28.94 -7.01
N GLU A 193 -0.95 30.12 -7.56
CA GLU A 193 -2.27 30.33 -8.19
C GLU A 193 -2.46 29.40 -9.40
N MET A 194 -1.44 29.28 -10.26
CA MET A 194 -1.51 28.34 -11.40
C MET A 194 -1.61 26.87 -10.94
N LEU A 195 -0.98 26.53 -9.81
CA LEU A 195 -1.14 25.22 -9.18
C LEU A 195 -2.58 25.02 -8.68
N ASP A 196 -3.17 26.01 -8.01
CA ASP A 196 -4.57 25.98 -7.57
C ASP A 196 -5.54 25.81 -8.75
N ASP A 197 -5.30 26.53 -9.84
CA ASP A 197 -6.10 26.43 -11.06
C ASP A 197 -5.98 25.02 -11.69
N ALA A 198 -4.79 24.48 -11.76
CA ALA A 198 -4.56 23.12 -12.27
C ALA A 198 -5.34 22.07 -11.46
N PHE A 199 -5.23 22.12 -10.12
CA PHE A 199 -5.98 21.20 -9.25
C PHE A 199 -7.50 21.44 -9.29
N SER A 200 -7.93 22.65 -9.57
CA SER A 200 -9.36 22.97 -9.78
C SER A 200 -9.89 22.56 -11.15
N GLY A 201 -9.03 22.00 -12.01
CA GLY A 201 -9.39 21.57 -13.37
C GLY A 201 -9.53 22.73 -14.35
N LYS A 202 -9.04 23.92 -14.00
CA LYS A 202 -9.00 25.06 -14.92
C LYS A 202 -7.83 24.92 -15.92
N PRO A 203 -7.91 25.56 -17.08
CA PRO A 203 -6.82 25.56 -18.05
C PRO A 203 -5.55 26.17 -17.46
N VAL A 204 -4.43 25.49 -17.68
CA VAL A 204 -3.09 26.01 -17.37
C VAL A 204 -2.49 26.54 -18.66
N PRO A 205 -1.93 27.77 -18.68
CA PRO A 205 -1.26 28.31 -19.84
C PRO A 205 -0.12 27.42 -20.33
N GLU A 206 0.17 27.45 -21.63
CA GLU A 206 1.35 26.76 -22.17
C GLU A 206 2.63 27.32 -21.53
N PRO A 207 3.64 26.46 -21.29
CA PRO A 207 4.89 26.91 -20.69
C PRO A 207 5.58 27.94 -21.61
N PRO A 208 6.23 28.99 -21.05
CA PRO A 208 6.98 29.95 -21.83
C PRO A 208 8.06 29.28 -22.66
N ALA A 209 8.37 29.82 -23.85
CA ALA A 209 9.34 29.26 -24.79
C ALA A 209 10.76 29.01 -24.18
N LYS A 210 11.14 29.79 -23.18
CA LYS A 210 12.42 29.65 -22.45
C LYS A 210 12.39 28.68 -21.29
N CYS A 211 11.22 28.09 -21.02
CA CYS A 211 11.03 27.16 -19.93
C CYS A 211 11.59 25.79 -20.30
N THR A 212 12.50 25.27 -19.50
CA THR A 212 13.08 23.93 -19.69
C THR A 212 12.31 22.87 -18.87
N THR A 213 12.50 21.62 -19.20
CA THR A 213 11.92 20.47 -18.44
C THR A 213 12.77 20.04 -17.25
N GLU A 214 13.95 20.62 -17.06
CA GLU A 214 14.95 20.16 -16.09
C GLU A 214 14.43 20.06 -14.65
N ALA A 215 13.67 21.06 -14.19
CA ALA A 215 13.11 21.04 -12.84
C ALA A 215 12.14 19.85 -12.65
N MET A 216 11.30 19.60 -13.64
CA MET A 216 10.39 18.46 -13.65
C MET A 216 11.15 17.14 -13.69
N GLU A 217 12.18 17.04 -14.52
CA GLU A 217 13.00 15.83 -14.65
C GLU A 217 13.74 15.51 -13.35
N ARG A 218 14.28 16.55 -12.66
CA ARG A 218 14.86 16.37 -11.32
C ARG A 218 13.85 15.86 -10.31
N ASN A 219 12.63 16.39 -10.32
CA ASN A 219 11.56 15.94 -9.43
C ASN A 219 11.16 14.48 -9.71
N ILE A 220 11.07 14.09 -10.99
CA ILE A 220 10.80 12.69 -11.38
C ILE A 220 11.94 11.76 -10.90
N ALA A 221 13.19 12.15 -11.13
CA ALA A 221 14.34 11.38 -10.70
C ALA A 221 14.40 11.24 -9.18
N LEU A 222 14.09 12.32 -8.45
CA LEU A 222 14.00 12.30 -6.98
C LEU A 222 12.93 11.33 -6.50
N ALA A 223 11.70 11.41 -7.02
CA ALA A 223 10.63 10.51 -6.65
C ALA A 223 11.01 9.03 -6.86
N ARG A 224 11.64 8.72 -8.00
CA ARG A 224 12.18 7.38 -8.29
C ARG A 224 13.24 6.94 -7.29
N SER A 225 14.19 7.81 -6.94
CA SER A 225 15.26 7.48 -5.98
C SER A 225 14.74 7.18 -4.58
N LEU A 226 13.58 7.73 -4.22
CA LEU A 226 12.88 7.50 -2.97
C LEU A 226 11.88 6.34 -3.04
N ASN A 227 11.76 5.67 -4.18
CA ASN A 227 10.76 4.62 -4.46
C ASN A 227 9.31 5.11 -4.32
N PHE A 228 9.04 6.37 -4.63
CA PHE A 228 7.68 6.91 -4.67
C PHE A 228 7.04 6.63 -6.03
N ASN A 229 6.19 5.61 -6.08
CA ASN A 229 5.60 5.10 -7.32
C ASN A 229 4.20 5.66 -7.62
N GLY A 230 3.69 6.55 -6.78
CA GLY A 230 2.37 7.13 -6.93
C GLY A 230 2.22 8.48 -6.24
N THR A 231 1.14 9.17 -6.59
CA THR A 231 0.77 10.48 -6.04
C THR A 231 -0.65 10.44 -5.46
N PRO A 232 -0.93 11.21 -4.42
CA PRO A 232 0.03 11.98 -3.64
C PRO A 232 0.87 11.08 -2.73
N THR A 233 2.12 11.49 -2.46
CA THR A 233 2.97 10.91 -1.41
C THR A 233 3.44 12.05 -0.52
N LEU A 234 3.18 11.96 0.77
CA LEU A 234 3.51 12.99 1.74
C LEU A 234 4.70 12.55 2.59
N VAL A 235 5.53 13.51 2.96
CA VAL A 235 6.66 13.30 3.87
C VAL A 235 6.60 14.34 4.98
N ARG A 236 6.54 13.86 6.21
CA ARG A 236 6.51 14.69 7.41
C ARG A 236 7.93 15.15 7.77
N ASP A 237 8.04 16.11 8.67
CA ASP A 237 9.27 16.71 9.19
C ASP A 237 10.25 15.74 9.88
N ASP A 238 9.78 14.54 10.25
CA ASP A 238 10.63 13.45 10.78
C ASP A 238 11.02 12.41 9.72
N GLY A 239 10.71 12.68 8.45
CA GLY A 239 10.95 11.77 7.34
C GLY A 239 9.89 10.68 7.16
N THR A 240 8.87 10.60 8.03
CA THR A 240 7.81 9.60 7.91
C THR A 240 6.98 9.83 6.64
N VAL A 241 6.78 8.76 5.87
CA VAL A 241 6.07 8.78 4.60
C VAL A 241 4.63 8.33 4.77
N LEU A 242 3.71 9.00 4.07
CA LEU A 242 2.31 8.63 3.89
C LEU A 242 2.02 8.56 2.40
N SER A 243 1.68 7.38 1.89
CA SER A 243 1.22 7.20 0.51
C SER A 243 -0.29 7.36 0.41
N GLY A 244 -0.75 8.16 -0.56
CA GLY A 244 -2.15 8.52 -0.71
C GLY A 244 -2.54 9.75 0.11
N PHE A 245 -3.84 9.93 0.36
CA PHE A 245 -4.35 11.03 1.16
C PHE A 245 -5.22 10.53 2.32
N LEU A 246 -5.37 11.38 3.33
CA LEU A 246 -6.25 11.15 4.47
C LEU A 246 -7.31 12.27 4.54
N PRO A 247 -8.49 12.02 5.14
CA PRO A 247 -9.40 13.08 5.55
C PRO A 247 -8.71 14.11 6.45
N GLU A 248 -9.24 15.34 6.51
CA GLU A 248 -8.61 16.47 7.20
C GLU A 248 -8.20 16.14 8.65
N ASP A 249 -9.12 15.56 9.43
CA ASP A 249 -8.89 15.19 10.83
C ASP A 249 -7.73 14.20 10.98
N LYS A 250 -7.71 13.18 10.15
CA LYS A 250 -6.66 12.14 10.15
C LYS A 250 -5.32 12.67 9.64
N LEU A 251 -5.36 13.59 8.67
CA LEU A 251 -4.14 14.24 8.19
C LEU A 251 -3.52 15.13 9.26
N LEU A 252 -4.34 15.88 9.98
CA LEU A 252 -3.89 16.69 11.13
C LEU A 252 -3.33 15.80 12.25
N GLU A 253 -4.01 14.70 12.63
CA GLU A 253 -3.49 13.73 13.58
C GLU A 253 -2.12 13.19 13.14
N TRP A 254 -1.96 12.88 11.86
CA TRP A 254 -0.70 12.37 11.30
C TRP A 254 0.40 13.43 11.32
N ILE A 255 0.08 14.70 10.99
CA ILE A 255 1.03 15.82 11.03
C ILE A 255 1.47 16.12 12.47
N ASP A 256 0.54 16.10 13.42
CA ASP A 256 0.79 16.46 14.82
C ASP A 256 1.34 15.31 15.68
N LYS A 257 1.42 14.09 15.13
CA LYS A 257 1.93 12.92 15.86
C LYS A 257 3.38 13.16 16.28
N LYS A 258 3.59 13.28 17.58
CA LYS A 258 4.94 13.33 18.19
C LYS A 258 5.67 12.01 17.95
N GLN A 259 6.99 12.11 17.77
CA GLN A 259 7.89 10.96 17.70
C GLN A 259 7.90 10.16 19.00
#